data_33d90ecb636f59bad80dca9e6a8c8bcd
#
_entry.id   33d90ecb636f59bad80dca9e6a8c8bcd
#
_cell.length_a   1.000
_cell.length_b   1.000
_cell.length_c   1.000
_cell.angle_alpha   90.00
_cell.angle_beta   90.00
_cell.angle_gamma   90.00
#
_symmetry.space_group_name_H-M   'P 1'
#
loop_
_entity.id
_entity.type
_entity.pdbx_description
1 polymer ?
#
loop_
_entity_poly.entity_id
_entity_poly.type
_entity_poly.pdbx_seq_one_letter_code
_entity_poly.pdbx_strand_id
1 'polypeptide(L)'
;MSGPELCPRPRGVRRGAALALVFASVLVTAAATNCLPQEQRPAALPAGSAAAALDPREGHTARGGDRTAEDVTRAAAEAQADGKSATRAAEEAVDRSGDRWGAVYDKGQYEQYTDALDGRYTGVGLWVARTADGRTQVTRVQSGGPAARAGVEAGDFLRSIDHWSADGRPVTEAVSRLRGDAAGSKVVVGLQRGSRSWQQTLGRAVLDTEDVAVQELSAEVVMIKVTAFTKGSGERVRAAVRRAPKDAGILLDLRGNSGGLVGEAVTAASAFLDGGLVATYDVHGKQQALYAADDGDGARPLVVLIDGGTMSAAELLTGALQDRGRAVTVGSRTFGKGSVQMPTGLAGGSVAELTVGHYRTPSGRGLDGKGITPDLPVTDRPLEHAKTVLSGLGGTS
;
A
#
# COMPACT_ATOMS: atom_id res chain seq x y z
N MET A 1 14.62 -27.03 38.45
CA MET A 1 14.45 -27.55 37.08
C MET A 1 13.03 -27.18 36.63
N SER A 2 12.87 -26.05 35.99
CA SER A 2 11.58 -25.56 35.51
C SER A 2 11.78 -25.26 34.04
N GLY A 3 11.05 -25.99 33.17
CA GLY A 3 11.08 -25.85 31.72
C GLY A 3 10.30 -24.64 31.23
N PRO A 4 10.60 -24.11 30.04
CA PRO A 4 9.93 -22.94 29.51
C PRO A 4 8.53 -23.31 28.97
N GLU A 5 7.53 -22.56 29.40
CA GLU A 5 6.18 -22.64 28.86
C GLU A 5 6.13 -22.21 27.40
N LEU A 6 5.61 -23.09 26.57
CA LEU A 6 5.33 -22.84 25.15
C LEU A 6 4.09 -21.95 25.05
N CYS A 7 4.26 -20.71 24.58
CA CYS A 7 3.15 -19.89 24.15
C CYS A 7 2.37 -20.56 23.00
N PRO A 8 1.04 -20.66 23.08
CA PRO A 8 0.25 -21.22 22.00
C PRO A 8 0.28 -20.30 20.77
N ARG A 9 0.63 -20.85 19.60
CA ARG A 9 0.51 -20.17 18.31
C ARG A 9 -0.95 -19.83 18.04
N PRO A 10 -1.30 -18.60 17.69
CA PRO A 10 -2.65 -18.28 17.29
C PRO A 10 -2.98 -19.01 15.98
N ARG A 11 -4.01 -19.85 16.01
CA ARG A 11 -4.55 -20.51 14.83
C ARG A 11 -5.38 -19.53 14.01
N GLY A 12 -5.03 -19.34 12.73
CA GLY A 12 -5.97 -18.93 11.70
C GLY A 12 -6.39 -17.45 11.68
N VAL A 13 -5.46 -16.53 11.43
CA VAL A 13 -5.82 -15.24 10.84
C VAL A 13 -6.01 -15.48 9.34
N ARG A 14 -7.23 -15.32 8.85
CA ARG A 14 -7.58 -15.46 7.44
C ARG A 14 -6.74 -14.51 6.60
N ARG A 15 -5.92 -15.02 5.69
CA ARG A 15 -4.97 -14.25 4.90
C ARG A 15 -5.62 -13.17 4.03
N GLY A 16 -6.83 -13.40 3.52
CA GLY A 16 -7.60 -12.39 2.76
C GLY A 16 -8.00 -11.17 3.58
N ALA A 17 -8.45 -11.37 4.83
CA ALA A 17 -8.75 -10.27 5.75
C ALA A 17 -7.49 -9.48 6.16
N ALA A 18 -6.32 -10.13 6.22
CA ALA A 18 -5.06 -9.46 6.52
C ALA A 18 -4.59 -8.55 5.37
N LEU A 19 -4.83 -8.89 4.10
CA LEU A 19 -4.49 -8.04 2.95
C LEU A 19 -5.44 -6.83 2.85
N ALA A 20 -6.74 -7.01 3.06
CA ALA A 20 -7.68 -5.89 3.14
C ALA A 20 -7.38 -4.96 4.32
N LEU A 21 -6.92 -5.52 5.47
CA LEU A 21 -6.48 -4.73 6.62
C LEU A 21 -5.15 -4.00 6.37
N VAL A 22 -4.23 -4.53 5.55
CA VAL A 22 -3.00 -3.83 5.16
C VAL A 22 -3.31 -2.59 4.35
N PHE A 23 -4.24 -2.65 3.39
CA PHE A 23 -4.72 -1.45 2.69
C PHE A 23 -5.41 -0.45 3.62
N ALA A 24 -6.12 -0.93 4.65
CA ALA A 24 -6.80 -0.07 5.61
C ALA A 24 -5.88 0.50 6.69
N SER A 25 -4.78 -0.19 7.06
CA SER A 25 -3.90 0.21 8.16
C SER A 25 -2.75 1.12 7.75
N VAL A 26 -2.36 1.15 6.48
CA VAL A 26 -1.26 2.00 5.98
C VAL A 26 -1.60 3.49 6.04
N LEU A 27 -2.87 3.86 6.13
CA LEU A 27 -3.29 5.27 6.32
C LEU A 27 -3.07 5.80 7.75
N VAL A 28 -2.61 5.00 8.71
CA VAL A 28 -2.60 5.40 10.13
C VAL A 28 -1.21 5.45 10.77
N THR A 29 -0.16 4.88 10.16
CA THR A 29 1.12 4.73 10.88
C THR A 29 2.29 5.42 10.18
N ALA A 30 2.31 6.74 10.23
CA ALA A 30 3.54 7.51 9.99
C ALA A 30 4.15 8.05 11.28
N ALA A 31 3.77 7.55 12.46
CA ALA A 31 4.41 7.95 13.70
C ALA A 31 4.34 6.81 14.74
N ALA A 32 5.49 6.34 15.11
CA ALA A 32 5.79 5.42 16.21
C ALA A 32 5.52 3.94 15.93
N THR A 33 6.59 3.18 15.66
CA THR A 33 6.97 2.12 16.60
C THR A 33 8.31 1.49 16.25
N ASN A 34 9.26 1.57 17.15
CA ASN A 34 10.35 0.63 17.33
C ASN A 34 9.77 -0.72 17.80
N CYS A 35 9.29 -1.56 16.89
CA CYS A 35 8.99 -2.97 17.17
C CYS A 35 8.93 -3.71 15.84
N LEU A 36 10.12 -4.01 15.30
CA LEU A 36 10.29 -5.06 14.29
C LEU A 36 11.11 -6.19 14.90
N PRO A 37 10.82 -7.47 14.59
CA PRO A 37 11.64 -8.59 15.04
C PRO A 37 13.04 -8.48 14.43
N GLN A 38 14.04 -8.69 15.26
CA GLN A 38 15.45 -8.72 14.90
C GLN A 38 15.72 -9.90 13.97
N GLU A 39 16.10 -9.61 12.72
CA GLU A 39 16.52 -10.64 11.75
C GLU A 39 17.85 -11.26 12.15
N GLN A 40 17.87 -12.59 12.19
CA GLN A 40 19.11 -13.38 12.25
C GLN A 40 19.85 -13.27 10.90
N ARG A 41 21.08 -12.82 10.92
CA ARG A 41 22.00 -12.74 9.76
C ARG A 41 22.21 -14.12 9.13
N PRO A 42 22.08 -14.27 7.80
CA PRO A 42 22.73 -15.38 7.09
C PRO A 42 24.17 -15.02 6.75
N ALA A 43 25.04 -16.01 6.88
CA ALA A 43 26.48 -15.93 6.63
C ALA A 43 26.79 -15.60 5.16
N ALA A 44 27.88 -14.85 4.97
CA ALA A 44 28.44 -14.46 3.68
C ALA A 44 28.89 -15.67 2.85
N LEU A 45 28.56 -15.67 1.55
CA LEU A 45 29.15 -16.52 0.52
C LEU A 45 29.93 -15.65 -0.48
N PRO A 46 31.04 -16.17 -1.08
CA PRO A 46 32.04 -15.39 -1.78
C PRO A 46 31.63 -15.01 -3.21
N ALA A 47 32.19 -13.89 -3.67
CA ALA A 47 32.05 -13.36 -5.02
C ALA A 47 32.63 -14.31 -6.08
N GLY A 48 31.84 -14.63 -7.07
CA GLY A 48 32.24 -15.30 -8.31
C GLY A 48 31.48 -14.74 -9.48
N SER A 49 32.16 -14.06 -10.39
CA SER A 49 31.63 -13.55 -11.64
C SER A 49 31.25 -14.71 -12.56
N ALA A 50 30.02 -14.72 -13.06
CA ALA A 50 29.64 -15.49 -14.24
C ALA A 50 28.49 -14.79 -14.96
N ALA A 51 28.63 -14.59 -16.27
CA ALA A 51 27.62 -14.10 -17.17
C ALA A 51 26.37 -15.00 -17.09
N ALA A 52 25.21 -14.42 -16.74
CA ALA A 52 23.96 -15.16 -16.64
C ALA A 52 23.45 -15.49 -18.04
N ALA A 53 23.58 -16.73 -18.44
CA ALA A 53 22.75 -17.33 -19.47
C ALA A 53 21.31 -17.41 -18.96
N LEU A 54 20.35 -17.02 -19.79
CA LEU A 54 18.92 -17.15 -19.52
C LEU A 54 18.57 -18.61 -19.21
N ASP A 55 18.09 -18.88 -17.99
CA ASP A 55 17.65 -20.22 -17.60
C ASP A 55 16.29 -20.53 -18.25
N PRO A 56 16.19 -21.61 -19.06
CA PRO A 56 14.93 -22.00 -19.70
C PRO A 56 13.83 -22.46 -18.73
N ARG A 57 14.10 -22.50 -17.43
CA ARG A 57 13.16 -22.98 -16.40
C ARG A 57 12.18 -21.93 -15.88
N GLU A 58 12.34 -20.65 -16.18
CA GLU A 58 11.39 -19.60 -15.81
C GLU A 58 10.11 -19.55 -16.67
N GLY A 59 10.00 -20.39 -17.70
CA GLY A 59 8.84 -20.45 -18.60
C GLY A 59 7.57 -21.16 -18.04
N HIS A 60 7.56 -21.58 -16.79
CA HIS A 60 6.47 -22.42 -16.25
C HIS A 60 5.35 -21.63 -15.52
N THR A 61 5.50 -20.31 -15.28
CA THR A 61 4.53 -19.54 -14.50
C THR A 61 3.30 -19.10 -15.31
N ALA A 62 3.43 -18.88 -16.61
CA ALA A 62 2.32 -18.40 -17.46
C ALA A 62 1.19 -19.43 -17.65
N ARG A 63 1.51 -20.75 -17.67
CA ARG A 63 0.50 -21.81 -17.71
C ARG A 63 -0.13 -22.12 -16.35
N GLY A 64 0.50 -21.70 -15.26
CA GLY A 64 0.01 -21.90 -13.90
C GLY A 64 -1.19 -21.02 -13.58
N GLY A 65 -1.19 -19.75 -14.00
CA GLY A 65 -2.23 -18.79 -13.69
C GLY A 65 -3.62 -19.18 -14.25
N ASP A 66 -3.69 -19.65 -15.49
CA ASP A 66 -4.96 -20.10 -16.10
C ASP A 66 -5.54 -21.31 -15.37
N ARG A 67 -4.69 -22.31 -15.06
CA ARG A 67 -5.12 -23.49 -14.31
C ARG A 67 -5.59 -23.15 -12.90
N THR A 68 -4.90 -22.21 -12.23
CA THR A 68 -5.32 -21.76 -10.90
C THR A 68 -6.69 -21.09 -10.96
N ALA A 69 -6.95 -20.24 -11.95
CA ALA A 69 -8.25 -19.60 -12.11
C ALA A 69 -9.36 -20.62 -12.42
N GLU A 70 -9.10 -21.59 -13.29
CA GLU A 70 -10.04 -22.69 -13.59
C GLU A 70 -10.32 -23.55 -12.35
N ASP A 71 -9.29 -23.94 -11.60
CA ASP A 71 -9.43 -24.77 -10.40
C ASP A 71 -10.19 -24.05 -9.28
N VAL A 72 -9.91 -22.75 -9.06
CA VAL A 72 -10.60 -21.92 -8.08
C VAL A 72 -12.08 -21.74 -8.47
N THR A 73 -12.35 -21.44 -9.75
CA THR A 73 -13.72 -21.25 -10.27
C THR A 73 -14.52 -22.55 -10.17
N ARG A 74 -13.93 -23.68 -10.53
CA ARG A 74 -14.56 -25.00 -10.41
C ARG A 74 -14.87 -25.35 -8.96
N ALA A 75 -13.91 -25.19 -8.05
CA ALA A 75 -14.11 -25.45 -6.61
C ALA A 75 -15.24 -24.63 -6.02
N ALA A 76 -15.33 -23.33 -6.39
CA ALA A 76 -16.43 -22.47 -5.97
C ALA A 76 -17.79 -22.94 -6.50
N ALA A 77 -17.87 -23.32 -7.79
CA ALA A 77 -19.10 -23.78 -8.42
C ALA A 77 -19.59 -25.11 -7.85
N GLU A 78 -18.69 -26.08 -7.65
CA GLU A 78 -19.01 -27.39 -7.03
C GLU A 78 -19.52 -27.21 -5.60
N ALA A 79 -18.85 -26.38 -4.79
CA ALA A 79 -19.29 -26.09 -3.43
C ALA A 79 -20.68 -25.44 -3.38
N GLN A 80 -20.96 -24.51 -4.29
CA GLN A 80 -22.28 -23.90 -4.39
C GLN A 80 -23.37 -24.90 -4.79
N ALA A 81 -23.08 -25.78 -5.75
CA ALA A 81 -24.01 -26.83 -6.16
C ALA A 81 -24.33 -27.80 -4.99
N ASP A 82 -23.36 -28.04 -4.11
CA ASP A 82 -23.50 -28.85 -2.89
C ASP A 82 -24.14 -28.10 -1.72
N GLY A 83 -24.56 -26.84 -1.88
CA GLY A 83 -25.08 -25.99 -0.78
C GLY A 83 -24.05 -25.56 0.23
N LYS A 84 -22.76 -25.61 -0.12
CA LYS A 84 -21.62 -25.18 0.70
C LYS A 84 -21.18 -23.76 0.32
N SER A 85 -20.31 -23.15 1.13
CA SER A 85 -19.76 -21.81 0.86
C SER A 85 -18.80 -21.85 -0.33
N ALA A 86 -19.19 -21.19 -1.44
CA ALA A 86 -18.35 -21.01 -2.62
C ALA A 86 -17.07 -20.21 -2.29
N THR A 87 -17.18 -19.14 -1.48
CA THR A 87 -16.04 -18.32 -1.06
C THR A 87 -14.99 -19.15 -0.31
N ARG A 88 -15.43 -19.98 0.63
CA ARG A 88 -14.51 -20.83 1.40
C ARG A 88 -13.82 -21.88 0.54
N ALA A 89 -14.55 -22.51 -0.38
CA ALA A 89 -13.96 -23.49 -1.30
C ALA A 89 -12.93 -22.83 -2.23
N ALA A 90 -13.19 -21.61 -2.68
CA ALA A 90 -12.25 -20.81 -3.46
C ALA A 90 -11.01 -20.44 -2.64
N GLU A 91 -11.16 -19.99 -1.39
CA GLU A 91 -10.04 -19.71 -0.45
C GLU A 91 -9.13 -20.96 -0.31
N GLU A 92 -9.73 -22.12 -0.07
CA GLU A 92 -8.99 -23.39 0.05
C GLU A 92 -8.31 -23.80 -1.27
N ALA A 93 -8.88 -23.48 -2.42
CA ALA A 93 -8.27 -23.74 -3.73
C ALA A 93 -7.09 -22.78 -4.00
N VAL A 94 -7.21 -21.50 -3.67
CA VAL A 94 -6.11 -20.52 -3.75
C VAL A 94 -4.96 -20.92 -2.83
N ASP A 95 -5.24 -21.33 -1.60
CA ASP A 95 -4.21 -21.80 -0.65
C ASP A 95 -3.45 -23.03 -1.19
N ARG A 96 -4.16 -23.96 -1.84
CA ARG A 96 -3.54 -25.15 -2.44
C ARG A 96 -2.72 -24.85 -3.70
N SER A 97 -3.09 -23.81 -4.44
CA SER A 97 -2.36 -23.42 -5.66
C SER A 97 -0.95 -22.90 -5.39
N GLY A 98 -0.68 -22.47 -4.15
CA GLY A 98 0.56 -21.80 -3.79
C GLY A 98 0.67 -20.37 -4.28
N ASP A 99 -0.41 -19.77 -4.79
CA ASP A 99 -0.45 -18.35 -5.14
C ASP A 99 -0.32 -17.50 -3.86
N ARG A 100 0.90 -17.04 -3.62
CA ARG A 100 1.26 -16.27 -2.41
C ARG A 100 0.44 -14.98 -2.27
N TRP A 101 0.01 -14.41 -3.39
CA TRP A 101 -0.65 -13.13 -3.47
C TRP A 101 -2.13 -13.24 -3.83
N GLY A 102 -2.59 -14.45 -4.13
CA GLY A 102 -3.98 -14.73 -4.39
C GLY A 102 -4.86 -14.42 -3.17
N ALA A 103 -6.02 -13.83 -3.41
CA ALA A 103 -6.99 -13.50 -2.38
C ALA A 103 -8.41 -13.75 -2.89
N VAL A 104 -9.31 -14.16 -2.00
CA VAL A 104 -10.73 -14.32 -2.31
C VAL A 104 -11.53 -13.38 -1.44
N TYR A 105 -12.45 -12.67 -2.06
CA TYR A 105 -13.34 -11.71 -1.43
C TYR A 105 -14.79 -12.16 -1.59
N ASP A 106 -15.59 -12.06 -0.54
CA ASP A 106 -17.03 -12.05 -0.73
C ASP A 106 -17.48 -10.76 -1.43
N LYS A 107 -18.75 -10.68 -1.82
CA LYS A 107 -19.28 -9.52 -2.56
C LYS A 107 -19.04 -8.20 -1.80
N GLY A 108 -19.32 -8.16 -0.51
CA GLY A 108 -19.16 -6.94 0.30
C GLY A 108 -17.71 -6.53 0.48
N GLN A 109 -16.82 -7.51 0.70
CA GLN A 109 -15.39 -7.28 0.78
C GLN A 109 -14.82 -6.77 -0.56
N TYR A 110 -15.30 -7.29 -1.69
CA TYR A 110 -14.84 -6.84 -3.00
C TYR A 110 -15.34 -5.43 -3.34
N GLU A 111 -16.57 -5.09 -2.95
CA GLU A 111 -17.08 -3.71 -3.06
C GLU A 111 -16.23 -2.73 -2.25
N GLN A 112 -15.84 -3.09 -1.02
CA GLN A 112 -14.92 -2.27 -0.21
C GLN A 112 -13.52 -2.16 -0.81
N TYR A 113 -13.02 -3.24 -1.40
CA TYR A 113 -11.73 -3.26 -2.10
C TYR A 113 -11.74 -2.33 -3.31
N THR A 114 -12.80 -2.40 -4.15
CA THR A 114 -12.95 -1.51 -5.30
C THR A 114 -13.17 -0.06 -4.90
N ASP A 115 -13.94 0.22 -3.85
CA ASP A 115 -14.06 1.57 -3.30
C ASP A 115 -12.70 2.11 -2.85
N ALA A 116 -11.87 1.28 -2.21
CA ALA A 116 -10.53 1.69 -1.80
C ALA A 116 -9.62 2.01 -3.01
N LEU A 117 -9.72 1.24 -4.12
CA LEU A 117 -9.02 1.55 -5.37
C LEU A 117 -9.56 2.80 -6.05
N ASP A 118 -10.86 3.10 -5.90
CA ASP A 118 -11.46 4.36 -6.34
C ASP A 118 -11.07 5.56 -5.46
N GLY A 119 -10.27 5.35 -4.41
CA GLY A 119 -9.87 6.38 -3.45
C GLY A 119 -10.97 6.75 -2.47
N ARG A 120 -11.86 5.81 -2.15
CA ARG A 120 -12.98 5.99 -1.23
C ARG A 120 -12.93 5.00 -0.07
N TYR A 121 -13.56 5.34 1.03
CA TYR A 121 -13.77 4.43 2.15
C TYR A 121 -15.04 4.76 2.90
N THR A 122 -15.65 3.76 3.51
CA THR A 122 -16.77 3.98 4.43
C THR A 122 -16.26 4.22 5.84
N GLY A 123 -16.66 5.34 6.45
CA GLY A 123 -16.20 5.70 7.79
C GLY A 123 -16.77 7.03 8.29
N VAL A 124 -16.19 7.53 9.37
CA VAL A 124 -16.63 8.76 10.05
C VAL A 124 -15.70 9.97 9.81
N GLY A 125 -14.58 9.80 9.10
CA GLY A 125 -13.65 10.89 8.77
C GLY A 125 -12.75 11.30 9.95
N LEU A 126 -12.21 10.34 10.70
CA LEU A 126 -11.28 10.56 11.80
C LEU A 126 -9.93 9.87 11.53
N TRP A 127 -8.83 10.60 11.75
CA TRP A 127 -7.50 10.06 11.91
C TRP A 127 -7.16 10.04 13.38
N VAL A 128 -6.66 8.93 13.86
CA VAL A 128 -6.34 8.73 15.28
C VAL A 128 -4.92 8.17 15.42
N ALA A 129 -4.23 8.58 16.48
CA ALA A 129 -2.92 8.06 16.84
C ALA A 129 -2.86 7.76 18.33
N ARG A 130 -1.89 6.93 18.74
CA ARG A 130 -1.62 6.69 20.14
C ARG A 130 -0.67 7.77 20.65
N THR A 131 -0.98 8.34 21.77
CA THR A 131 -0.10 9.24 22.53
C THR A 131 0.90 8.46 23.39
N ALA A 132 1.95 9.10 23.85
CA ALA A 132 3.00 8.47 24.68
C ALA A 132 2.44 7.83 25.98
N ASP A 133 1.35 8.37 26.52
CA ASP A 133 0.64 7.85 27.70
C ASP A 133 -0.39 6.74 27.37
N GLY A 134 -0.40 6.25 26.12
CA GLY A 134 -1.18 5.09 25.70
C GLY A 134 -2.64 5.39 25.33
N ARG A 135 -3.07 6.66 25.36
CA ARG A 135 -4.42 7.04 24.95
C ARG A 135 -4.55 7.17 23.45
N THR A 136 -5.76 7.05 22.92
CA THR A 136 -6.04 7.28 21.49
C THR A 136 -6.52 8.70 21.30
N GLN A 137 -5.78 9.50 20.50
CA GLN A 137 -6.10 10.91 20.21
C GLN A 137 -6.48 11.10 18.75
N VAL A 138 -7.46 11.94 18.49
CA VAL A 138 -7.82 12.42 17.14
C VAL A 138 -6.71 13.38 16.69
N THR A 139 -6.01 13.03 15.64
CA THR A 139 -4.93 13.85 15.05
C THR A 139 -5.42 14.74 13.92
N ARG A 140 -6.48 14.29 13.22
CA ARG A 140 -7.09 15.05 12.13
C ARG A 140 -8.56 14.65 11.98
N VAL A 141 -9.38 15.59 11.51
CA VAL A 141 -10.77 15.39 11.16
C VAL A 141 -10.99 15.81 9.71
N GLN A 142 -11.65 14.96 8.94
CA GLN A 142 -11.94 15.22 7.53
C GLN A 142 -13.00 16.32 7.43
N SER A 143 -12.65 17.40 6.72
CA SER A 143 -13.59 18.51 6.47
C SER A 143 -14.85 18.00 5.76
N GLY A 144 -16.03 18.46 6.21
CA GLY A 144 -17.30 18.01 5.68
C GLY A 144 -17.68 16.55 5.99
N GLY A 145 -16.81 15.79 6.68
CA GLY A 145 -17.10 14.42 7.11
C GLY A 145 -18.08 14.34 8.28
N PRO A 146 -18.61 13.15 8.61
CA PRO A 146 -19.56 12.96 9.72
C PRO A 146 -19.03 13.47 11.05
N ALA A 147 -17.76 13.20 11.38
CA ALA A 147 -17.15 13.65 12.63
C ALA A 147 -17.00 15.18 12.69
N ALA A 148 -16.60 15.82 11.58
CA ALA A 148 -16.52 17.29 11.50
C ALA A 148 -17.88 17.94 11.71
N ARG A 149 -18.93 17.45 11.07
CA ARG A 149 -20.31 17.95 11.27
C ARG A 149 -20.82 17.77 12.69
N ALA A 150 -20.29 16.80 13.42
CA ALA A 150 -20.62 16.53 14.82
C ALA A 150 -19.74 17.34 15.81
N GLY A 151 -18.85 18.22 15.33
CA GLY A 151 -18.00 19.08 16.17
C GLY A 151 -16.83 18.35 16.83
N VAL A 152 -16.42 17.19 16.28
CA VAL A 152 -15.17 16.54 16.69
C VAL A 152 -13.98 17.32 16.12
N GLU A 153 -12.93 17.51 16.93
CA GLU A 153 -11.75 18.30 16.57
C GLU A 153 -10.46 17.50 16.77
N ALA A 154 -9.41 17.91 16.08
CA ALA A 154 -8.07 17.42 16.36
C ALA A 154 -7.68 17.78 17.81
N GLY A 155 -7.05 16.86 18.53
CA GLY A 155 -6.75 17.01 19.95
C GLY A 155 -7.76 16.30 20.87
N ASP A 156 -8.95 15.98 20.42
CA ASP A 156 -9.91 15.18 21.20
C ASP A 156 -9.34 13.78 21.48
N PHE A 157 -9.64 13.23 22.64
CA PHE A 157 -9.34 11.84 22.97
C PHE A 157 -10.53 10.96 22.65
N LEU A 158 -10.28 9.87 21.94
CA LEU A 158 -11.25 8.82 21.66
C LEU A 158 -11.20 7.79 22.79
N ARG A 159 -12.23 7.79 23.62
CA ARG A 159 -12.32 6.93 24.83
C ARG A 159 -12.99 5.59 24.55
N SER A 160 -14.00 5.60 23.69
CA SER A 160 -14.73 4.39 23.33
C SER A 160 -15.33 4.47 21.93
N ILE A 161 -15.59 3.29 21.35
CA ILE A 161 -16.31 3.11 20.10
C ILE A 161 -17.38 2.05 20.37
N ASP A 162 -18.64 2.44 20.27
CA ASP A 162 -19.77 1.67 20.80
C ASP A 162 -19.52 1.30 22.29
N HIS A 163 -19.45 0.03 22.63
CA HIS A 163 -19.16 -0.44 24.00
C HIS A 163 -17.68 -0.83 24.21
N TRP A 164 -16.83 -0.64 23.19
CA TRP A 164 -15.43 -1.02 23.23
C TRP A 164 -14.56 0.17 23.69
N SER A 165 -13.75 -0.05 24.74
CA SER A 165 -12.81 0.96 25.22
C SER A 165 -11.61 1.08 24.26
N ALA A 166 -11.27 2.31 23.84
CA ALA A 166 -10.13 2.58 22.98
C ALA A 166 -8.80 2.69 23.75
N ASP A 167 -8.85 2.89 25.08
CA ASP A 167 -7.66 3.09 25.89
C ASP A 167 -6.82 1.81 25.99
N GLY A 168 -5.53 1.94 25.77
CA GLY A 168 -4.59 0.82 25.85
C GLY A 168 -4.71 -0.19 24.68
N ARG A 169 -5.64 0.00 23.75
CA ARG A 169 -5.88 -0.91 22.62
C ARG A 169 -5.14 -0.50 21.36
N PRO A 170 -4.87 -1.44 20.42
CA PRO A 170 -4.25 -1.12 19.13
C PRO A 170 -5.06 -0.07 18.35
N VAL A 171 -4.38 0.93 17.80
CA VAL A 171 -5.03 1.97 16.97
C VAL A 171 -5.70 1.37 15.73
N THR A 172 -5.13 0.31 15.17
CA THR A 172 -5.69 -0.43 14.03
C THR A 172 -7.08 -0.99 14.33
N GLU A 173 -7.32 -1.46 15.56
CA GLU A 173 -8.63 -1.94 15.98
C GLU A 173 -9.63 -0.78 16.12
N ALA A 174 -9.19 0.36 16.68
CA ALA A 174 -10.02 1.57 16.72
C ALA A 174 -10.42 2.04 15.31
N VAL A 175 -9.48 2.06 14.37
CA VAL A 175 -9.74 2.44 12.97
C VAL A 175 -10.72 1.47 12.31
N SER A 176 -10.53 0.15 12.49
CA SER A 176 -11.45 -0.86 11.95
C SER A 176 -12.89 -0.65 12.44
N ARG A 177 -13.07 -0.30 13.73
CA ARG A 177 -14.40 -0.05 14.33
C ARG A 177 -15.03 1.27 13.90
N LEU A 178 -14.22 2.31 13.62
CA LEU A 178 -14.69 3.60 13.09
C LEU A 178 -15.10 3.48 11.63
N ARG A 179 -14.49 2.57 10.90
CA ARG A 179 -14.94 2.14 9.57
C ARG A 179 -16.16 1.24 9.74
N GLY A 180 -16.74 0.78 8.68
CA GLY A 180 -17.86 -0.15 8.70
C GLY A 180 -18.17 -0.60 7.31
N ASP A 181 -18.98 -1.64 7.22
CA ASP A 181 -19.27 -2.33 5.97
C ASP A 181 -20.34 -1.61 5.13
N ALA A 182 -21.11 -0.66 5.74
CA ALA A 182 -22.17 0.02 5.04
C ALA A 182 -22.23 1.51 5.38
N ALA A 183 -22.30 2.35 4.33
CA ALA A 183 -22.64 3.76 4.47
C ALA A 183 -24.05 3.90 5.08
N GLY A 184 -24.22 4.92 5.96
CA GLY A 184 -25.46 5.12 6.73
C GLY A 184 -25.52 4.34 8.04
N SER A 185 -24.69 3.31 8.24
CA SER A 185 -24.59 2.63 9.54
C SER A 185 -24.12 3.60 10.63
N LYS A 186 -24.56 3.37 11.87
CA LYS A 186 -24.24 4.26 13.00
C LYS A 186 -23.14 3.67 13.86
N VAL A 187 -22.34 4.55 14.47
CA VAL A 187 -21.35 4.21 15.51
C VAL A 187 -21.43 5.26 16.61
N VAL A 188 -21.37 4.83 17.86
CA VAL A 188 -21.33 5.73 19.03
C VAL A 188 -19.88 5.87 19.47
N VAL A 189 -19.35 7.10 19.47
CA VAL A 189 -18.00 7.38 19.94
C VAL A 189 -18.05 8.13 21.27
N GLY A 190 -17.28 7.67 22.26
CA GLY A 190 -17.02 8.38 23.49
C GLY A 190 -15.80 9.27 23.32
N LEU A 191 -15.94 10.56 23.54
CA LEU A 191 -14.93 11.58 23.32
C LEU A 191 -14.61 12.34 24.60
N GLN A 192 -13.39 12.90 24.69
CA GLN A 192 -12.96 13.78 25.78
C GLN A 192 -12.13 14.94 25.24
N ARG A 193 -12.51 16.18 25.61
CA ARG A 193 -11.76 17.41 25.34
C ARG A 193 -11.53 18.16 26.65
N GLY A 194 -10.29 18.21 27.12
CA GLY A 194 -9.97 18.71 28.47
C GLY A 194 -10.71 17.90 29.54
N SER A 195 -11.50 18.58 30.40
CA SER A 195 -12.32 17.95 31.44
C SER A 195 -13.70 17.47 30.96
N ARG A 196 -14.13 17.86 29.74
CA ARG A 196 -15.45 17.51 29.20
C ARG A 196 -15.37 16.14 28.52
N SER A 197 -16.29 15.25 28.92
CA SER A 197 -16.52 13.97 28.23
C SER A 197 -17.96 13.91 27.72
N TRP A 198 -18.15 13.34 26.52
CA TRP A 198 -19.47 13.18 25.92
C TRP A 198 -19.50 11.95 25.00
N GLN A 199 -20.69 11.52 24.65
CA GLN A 199 -20.90 10.53 23.60
C GLN A 199 -21.50 11.22 22.36
N GLN A 200 -21.08 10.75 21.18
CA GLN A 200 -21.57 11.23 19.91
C GLN A 200 -21.92 10.06 19.01
N THR A 201 -23.16 10.05 18.49
CA THR A 201 -23.54 9.11 17.43
C THR A 201 -23.17 9.71 16.08
N LEU A 202 -22.37 8.96 15.32
CA LEU A 202 -21.93 9.32 13.97
C LEU A 202 -22.52 8.34 12.96
N GLY A 203 -23.03 8.86 11.83
CA GLY A 203 -23.38 8.03 10.69
C GLY A 203 -22.16 7.85 9.79
N ARG A 204 -21.80 6.61 9.47
CA ARG A 204 -20.73 6.36 8.52
C ARG A 204 -21.13 6.81 7.12
N ALA A 205 -20.22 7.39 6.38
CA ALA A 205 -20.43 7.85 5.01
C ALA A 205 -19.31 7.33 4.11
N VAL A 206 -19.57 7.28 2.81
CA VAL A 206 -18.50 7.13 1.82
C VAL A 206 -17.72 8.45 1.79
N LEU A 207 -16.42 8.38 1.96
CA LEU A 207 -15.51 9.50 2.06
C LEU A 207 -14.34 9.28 1.10
N ASP A 208 -13.82 10.36 0.53
CA ASP A 208 -12.63 10.31 -0.31
C ASP A 208 -11.37 10.19 0.54
N THR A 209 -10.36 9.45 0.03
CA THR A 209 -9.03 9.38 0.63
C THR A 209 -8.16 10.53 0.12
N GLU A 210 -7.22 10.98 0.96
CA GLU A 210 -6.20 11.96 0.57
C GLU A 210 -4.87 11.23 0.30
N ASP A 211 -4.79 10.55 -0.85
CA ASP A 211 -3.64 9.69 -1.14
C ASP A 211 -2.42 10.44 -1.67
N VAL A 212 -2.59 11.70 -2.09
CA VAL A 212 -1.50 12.57 -2.53
C VAL A 212 -1.52 13.85 -1.69
N ALA A 213 -0.47 14.05 -0.91
CA ALA A 213 -0.27 15.26 -0.12
C ALA A 213 0.99 16.01 -0.60
N VAL A 214 0.88 17.33 -0.68
CA VAL A 214 1.99 18.21 -1.10
C VAL A 214 2.38 19.08 0.09
N GLN A 215 3.67 19.14 0.39
CA GLN A 215 4.23 19.96 1.45
C GLN A 215 5.46 20.71 0.95
N GLU A 216 5.46 22.02 1.04
CA GLU A 216 6.65 22.84 0.87
C GLU A 216 7.51 22.73 2.13
N LEU A 217 8.67 22.08 2.01
CA LEU A 217 9.61 21.93 3.13
C LEU A 217 10.55 23.14 3.25
N SER A 218 10.83 23.79 2.12
CA SER A 218 11.56 25.06 1.98
C SER A 218 11.22 25.70 0.63
N ALA A 219 11.76 26.87 0.34
CA ALA A 219 11.62 27.50 -0.98
C ALA A 219 12.19 26.63 -2.12
N GLU A 220 13.17 25.77 -1.81
CA GLU A 220 13.90 24.94 -2.78
C GLU A 220 13.47 23.49 -2.80
N VAL A 221 12.58 23.06 -1.88
CA VAL A 221 12.22 21.64 -1.72
C VAL A 221 10.72 21.46 -1.53
N VAL A 222 10.09 20.75 -2.46
CA VAL A 222 8.69 20.32 -2.37
C VAL A 222 8.63 18.81 -2.16
N MET A 223 7.94 18.36 -1.12
CA MET A 223 7.66 16.97 -0.87
C MET A 223 6.27 16.62 -1.40
N ILE A 224 6.21 15.57 -2.21
CA ILE A 224 4.97 14.96 -2.69
C ILE A 224 4.89 13.57 -2.06
N LYS A 225 4.00 13.40 -1.09
CA LYS A 225 3.75 12.10 -0.46
C LYS A 225 2.59 11.40 -1.15
N VAL A 226 2.82 10.15 -1.55
CA VAL A 226 1.79 9.28 -2.15
C VAL A 226 1.64 8.05 -1.26
N THR A 227 0.45 7.86 -0.69
CA THR A 227 0.17 6.76 0.24
C THR A 227 -0.42 5.53 -0.45
N ALA A 228 -1.10 5.72 -1.60
CA ALA A 228 -1.62 4.66 -2.45
C ALA A 228 -1.84 5.20 -3.87
N PHE A 229 -1.84 4.30 -4.85
CA PHE A 229 -2.21 4.62 -6.23
C PHE A 229 -3.69 4.32 -6.47
N THR A 230 -4.53 5.24 -6.01
CA THR A 230 -5.98 5.21 -6.24
C THR A 230 -6.35 6.02 -7.46
N LYS A 231 -7.56 5.85 -7.97
CA LYS A 231 -8.08 6.55 -9.14
C LYS A 231 -7.84 8.06 -9.06
N GLY A 232 -7.18 8.61 -10.09
CA GLY A 232 -6.81 10.02 -10.20
C GLY A 232 -5.58 10.43 -9.38
N SER A 233 -4.93 9.54 -8.64
CA SER A 233 -3.73 9.87 -7.86
C SER A 233 -2.55 10.24 -8.76
N GLY A 234 -2.38 9.57 -9.90
CA GLY A 234 -1.33 9.87 -10.88
C GLY A 234 -1.44 11.29 -11.42
N GLU A 235 -2.64 11.73 -11.80
CA GLU A 235 -2.86 13.11 -12.26
C GLU A 235 -2.67 14.13 -11.13
N ARG A 236 -3.00 13.78 -9.87
CA ARG A 236 -2.68 14.65 -8.72
C ARG A 236 -1.17 14.82 -8.54
N VAL A 237 -0.37 13.76 -8.73
CA VAL A 237 1.10 13.84 -8.73
C VAL A 237 1.59 14.73 -9.88
N ARG A 238 1.12 14.52 -11.10
CA ARG A 238 1.47 15.39 -12.25
C ARG A 238 1.12 16.86 -12.01
N ALA A 239 -0.07 17.12 -11.47
CA ALA A 239 -0.49 18.47 -11.12
C ALA A 239 0.38 19.09 -10.02
N ALA A 240 0.80 18.32 -9.01
CA ALA A 240 1.69 18.76 -7.95
C ALA A 240 3.07 19.14 -8.51
N VAL A 241 3.65 18.32 -9.38
CA VAL A 241 4.94 18.60 -10.06
C VAL A 241 4.85 19.87 -10.90
N ARG A 242 3.79 20.04 -11.69
CA ARG A 242 3.59 21.25 -12.50
C ARG A 242 3.42 22.53 -11.70
N ARG A 243 2.82 22.45 -10.49
CA ARG A 243 2.58 23.60 -9.60
C ARG A 243 3.80 23.96 -8.74
N ALA A 244 4.69 23.00 -8.49
CA ALA A 244 5.89 23.24 -7.71
C ALA A 244 6.76 24.34 -8.36
N PRO A 245 7.42 25.22 -7.58
CA PRO A 245 8.35 26.22 -8.14
C PRO A 245 9.37 25.57 -9.06
N LYS A 246 9.70 26.21 -10.18
CA LYS A 246 10.56 25.60 -11.22
C LYS A 246 11.95 25.25 -10.70
N ASP A 247 12.47 26.02 -9.77
CA ASP A 247 13.81 25.86 -9.19
C ASP A 247 13.80 24.92 -7.96
N ALA A 248 12.63 24.47 -7.51
CA ALA A 248 12.53 23.57 -6.36
C ALA A 248 12.76 22.11 -6.81
N GLY A 249 13.61 21.38 -6.10
CA GLY A 249 13.74 19.94 -6.22
C GLY A 249 12.53 19.21 -5.61
N ILE A 250 12.26 18.00 -6.07
CA ILE A 250 11.13 17.18 -5.59
C ILE A 250 11.64 16.03 -4.72
N LEU A 251 11.03 15.88 -3.54
CA LEU A 251 11.07 14.67 -2.74
C LEU A 251 9.77 13.89 -2.95
N LEU A 252 9.84 12.77 -3.67
CA LEU A 252 8.70 11.86 -3.81
C LEU A 252 8.73 10.84 -2.66
N ASP A 253 7.81 10.97 -1.71
CA ASP A 253 7.73 10.08 -0.54
C ASP A 253 6.74 8.93 -0.81
N LEU A 254 7.28 7.74 -1.09
CA LEU A 254 6.56 6.48 -1.30
C LEU A 254 6.64 5.55 -0.08
N ARG A 255 7.15 6.01 1.04
CA ARG A 255 7.21 5.20 2.26
C ARG A 255 5.81 4.83 2.73
N GLY A 256 5.62 3.54 3.02
CA GLY A 256 4.34 2.98 3.40
C GLY A 256 3.30 2.94 2.28
N ASN A 257 3.66 3.20 1.02
CA ASN A 257 2.76 3.09 -0.13
C ASN A 257 2.58 1.61 -0.52
N SER A 258 1.41 1.07 -0.26
CA SER A 258 1.07 -0.34 -0.53
C SER A 258 0.80 -0.67 -2.00
N GLY A 259 0.97 0.29 -2.91
CA GLY A 259 0.68 0.13 -4.33
C GLY A 259 -0.73 0.62 -4.70
N GLY A 260 -1.45 -0.14 -5.48
CA GLY A 260 -2.78 0.18 -6.01
C GLY A 260 -2.83 0.01 -7.53
N LEU A 261 -3.52 0.92 -8.22
CA LEU A 261 -3.73 0.88 -9.66
C LEU A 261 -2.43 1.15 -10.43
N VAL A 262 -2.02 0.19 -11.25
CA VAL A 262 -0.80 0.27 -12.07
C VAL A 262 -0.86 1.46 -13.03
N GLY A 263 -2.01 1.70 -13.67
CA GLY A 263 -2.19 2.85 -14.57
C GLY A 263 -1.94 4.19 -13.88
N GLU A 264 -2.28 4.32 -12.61
CA GLU A 264 -2.03 5.53 -11.81
C GLU A 264 -0.55 5.71 -11.49
N ALA A 265 0.16 4.60 -11.19
CA ALA A 265 1.61 4.64 -11.01
C ALA A 265 2.35 5.00 -12.31
N VAL A 266 1.89 4.51 -13.47
CA VAL A 266 2.41 4.90 -14.79
C VAL A 266 2.14 6.37 -15.09
N THR A 267 0.94 6.85 -14.77
CA THR A 267 0.61 8.28 -14.90
C THR A 267 1.47 9.14 -13.97
N ALA A 268 1.74 8.69 -12.74
CA ALA A 268 2.67 9.36 -11.83
C ALA A 268 4.12 9.32 -12.36
N ALA A 269 4.56 8.21 -12.97
CA ALA A 269 5.87 8.13 -13.65
C ALA A 269 6.01 9.17 -14.75
N SER A 270 4.93 9.40 -15.51
CA SER A 270 4.86 10.42 -16.57
C SER A 270 4.96 11.87 -16.06
N ALA A 271 4.94 12.09 -14.74
CA ALA A 271 5.27 13.42 -14.19
C ALA A 271 6.77 13.71 -14.25
N PHE A 272 7.60 12.67 -14.28
CA PHE A 272 9.06 12.74 -14.13
C PHE A 272 9.83 12.18 -15.33
N LEU A 273 9.17 11.42 -16.19
CA LEU A 273 9.76 10.77 -17.37
C LEU A 273 9.14 11.33 -18.63
N ASP A 274 9.98 11.71 -19.58
CA ASP A 274 9.57 12.12 -20.92
C ASP A 274 9.51 10.87 -21.81
N GLY A 275 8.34 10.26 -21.92
CA GLY A 275 8.13 9.02 -22.63
C GLY A 275 8.94 7.82 -22.12
N GLY A 276 8.98 6.77 -22.92
CA GLY A 276 9.82 5.58 -22.70
C GLY A 276 9.27 4.57 -21.70
N LEU A 277 9.96 3.44 -21.60
CA LEU A 277 9.52 2.26 -20.83
C LEU A 277 9.48 2.53 -19.33
N VAL A 278 8.36 2.17 -18.69
CA VAL A 278 8.17 2.18 -17.22
C VAL A 278 8.31 0.78 -16.66
N ALA A 279 7.70 -0.21 -17.29
CA ALA A 279 7.81 -1.62 -16.89
C ALA A 279 7.35 -2.54 -18.02
N THR A 280 7.71 -3.80 -17.92
CA THR A 280 7.03 -4.87 -18.66
C THR A 280 6.38 -5.82 -17.69
N TYR A 281 5.33 -6.50 -18.12
CA TYR A 281 4.71 -7.58 -17.36
C TYR A 281 4.24 -8.68 -18.31
N ASP A 282 4.15 -9.88 -17.79
CA ASP A 282 3.70 -11.04 -18.54
C ASP A 282 2.29 -11.41 -18.10
N VAL A 283 1.38 -11.59 -19.04
CA VAL A 283 0.03 -12.13 -18.80
C VAL A 283 -0.21 -13.26 -19.78
N HIS A 284 -0.45 -14.46 -19.28
CA HIS A 284 -0.70 -15.66 -20.08
C HIS A 284 0.39 -15.92 -21.15
N GLY A 285 1.66 -15.66 -20.80
CA GLY A 285 2.80 -15.81 -21.71
C GLY A 285 2.93 -14.74 -22.79
N LYS A 286 2.13 -13.65 -22.70
CA LYS A 286 2.24 -12.49 -23.57
C LYS A 286 2.81 -11.32 -22.80
N GLN A 287 3.99 -10.85 -23.23
CA GLN A 287 4.62 -9.67 -22.64
C GLN A 287 3.87 -8.42 -23.05
N GLN A 288 3.57 -7.59 -22.07
CA GLN A 288 2.99 -6.26 -22.21
C GLN A 288 4.01 -5.22 -21.74
N ALA A 289 4.03 -4.06 -22.37
CA ALA A 289 4.89 -2.95 -21.98
C ALA A 289 4.07 -1.73 -21.56
N LEU A 290 4.50 -1.09 -20.49
CA LEU A 290 3.93 0.14 -19.96
C LEU A 290 4.88 1.29 -20.26
N TYR A 291 4.37 2.35 -20.85
CA TYR A 291 5.16 3.51 -21.24
C TYR A 291 4.68 4.76 -20.50
N ALA A 292 5.62 5.61 -20.12
CA ALA A 292 5.32 6.97 -19.69
C ALA A 292 4.78 7.78 -20.87
N ALA A 293 3.89 8.72 -20.60
CA ALA A 293 3.54 9.76 -21.56
C ALA A 293 4.72 10.74 -21.74
N ASP A 294 4.71 11.47 -22.85
CA ASP A 294 5.67 12.53 -23.11
C ASP A 294 5.41 13.77 -22.22
N ASP A 295 6.30 14.75 -22.24
CA ASP A 295 6.23 16.03 -21.49
C ASP A 295 6.42 15.91 -19.95
N GLY A 296 7.06 14.84 -19.46
CA GLY A 296 7.47 14.72 -18.07
C GLY A 296 8.67 15.62 -17.72
N ASP A 297 8.74 16.09 -16.49
CA ASP A 297 9.86 16.90 -15.99
C ASP A 297 11.11 16.02 -15.80
N GLY A 298 11.94 15.92 -16.82
CA GLY A 298 13.18 15.15 -16.84
C GLY A 298 14.38 15.85 -16.19
N ALA A 299 14.30 17.17 -15.95
CA ALA A 299 15.46 18.00 -15.58
C ALA A 299 15.53 18.29 -14.06
N ARG A 300 14.39 18.47 -13.40
CA ARG A 300 14.34 18.88 -11.99
C ARG A 300 14.97 17.82 -11.08
N PRO A 301 15.80 18.22 -10.08
CA PRO A 301 16.31 17.29 -9.07
C PRO A 301 15.19 16.48 -8.42
N LEU A 302 15.34 15.15 -8.38
CA LEU A 302 14.34 14.23 -7.85
C LEU A 302 15.00 13.19 -6.94
N VAL A 303 14.48 13.06 -5.74
CA VAL A 303 14.81 11.99 -4.79
C VAL A 303 13.53 11.24 -4.42
N VAL A 304 13.60 9.92 -4.37
CA VAL A 304 12.50 9.05 -3.96
C VAL A 304 12.80 8.43 -2.61
N LEU A 305 11.91 8.66 -1.65
CA LEU A 305 11.95 8.00 -0.33
C LEU A 305 11.17 6.71 -0.36
N ILE A 306 11.81 5.61 0.04
CA ILE A 306 11.25 4.25 0.05
C ILE A 306 11.51 3.53 1.37
N ASP A 307 10.65 2.54 1.67
CA ASP A 307 10.81 1.66 2.82
C ASP A 307 10.19 0.27 2.58
N GLY A 308 10.22 -0.61 3.58
CA GLY A 308 9.61 -1.94 3.51
C GLY A 308 8.09 -1.94 3.33
N GLY A 309 7.42 -0.81 3.45
CA GLY A 309 6.00 -0.62 3.14
C GLY A 309 5.75 -0.15 1.70
N THR A 310 6.80 0.21 0.94
CA THR A 310 6.70 0.52 -0.49
C THR A 310 6.50 -0.77 -1.27
N MET A 311 5.33 -0.96 -1.91
CA MET A 311 4.91 -2.26 -2.45
C MET A 311 4.28 -2.13 -3.85
N SER A 312 4.42 -3.18 -4.68
CA SER A 312 3.66 -3.39 -5.93
C SER A 312 3.81 -2.21 -6.90
N ALA A 313 2.73 -1.51 -7.27
CA ALA A 313 2.75 -0.37 -8.18
C ALA A 313 3.72 0.76 -7.74
N ALA A 314 3.98 0.92 -6.44
CA ALA A 314 4.98 1.84 -5.93
C ALA A 314 6.41 1.36 -6.20
N GLU A 315 6.64 0.05 -6.18
CA GLU A 315 7.92 -0.54 -6.59
C GLU A 315 8.16 -0.41 -8.09
N LEU A 316 7.08 -0.56 -8.88
CA LEU A 316 7.12 -0.36 -10.32
C LEU A 316 7.58 1.08 -10.66
N LEU A 317 6.95 2.09 -10.07
CA LEU A 317 7.35 3.49 -10.23
C LEU A 317 8.79 3.72 -9.77
N THR A 318 9.15 3.24 -8.57
CA THR A 318 10.50 3.36 -8.02
C THR A 318 11.54 2.75 -8.95
N GLY A 319 11.29 1.51 -9.41
CA GLY A 319 12.19 0.79 -10.30
C GLY A 319 12.36 1.48 -11.65
N ALA A 320 11.30 2.08 -12.20
CA ALA A 320 11.37 2.86 -13.43
C ALA A 320 12.25 4.11 -13.27
N LEU A 321 12.05 4.87 -12.20
CA LEU A 321 12.82 6.09 -11.93
C LEU A 321 14.29 5.78 -11.65
N GLN A 322 14.58 4.69 -10.92
CA GLN A 322 15.93 4.24 -10.60
C GLN A 322 16.66 3.71 -11.86
N ASP A 323 16.05 2.78 -12.59
CA ASP A 323 16.69 2.15 -13.76
C ASP A 323 16.97 3.14 -14.90
N ARG A 324 16.15 4.18 -15.00
CA ARG A 324 16.34 5.24 -15.99
C ARG A 324 17.27 6.37 -15.52
N GLY A 325 17.87 6.23 -14.34
CA GLY A 325 18.74 7.26 -13.76
C GLY A 325 18.05 8.58 -13.50
N ARG A 326 16.69 8.57 -13.37
CA ARG A 326 15.91 9.79 -13.21
C ARG A 326 15.90 10.30 -11.75
N ALA A 327 16.03 9.40 -10.81
CA ALA A 327 15.98 9.74 -9.37
C ALA A 327 17.01 8.95 -8.58
N VAL A 328 17.46 9.54 -7.49
CA VAL A 328 18.19 8.82 -6.43
C VAL A 328 17.17 8.29 -5.41
N THR A 329 17.22 6.99 -5.14
CA THR A 329 16.35 6.35 -4.16
C THR A 329 17.03 6.29 -2.79
N VAL A 330 16.31 6.70 -1.73
CA VAL A 330 16.84 6.82 -0.37
C VAL A 330 15.92 6.09 0.61
N GLY A 331 16.48 5.33 1.54
CA GLY A 331 15.73 4.66 2.59
C GLY A 331 16.09 3.20 2.79
N SER A 332 15.12 2.31 2.93
CA SER A 332 15.31 0.87 3.06
C SER A 332 14.72 0.11 1.89
N ARG A 333 15.12 -1.18 1.75
CA ARG A 333 14.62 -2.06 0.70
C ARG A 333 13.10 -2.13 0.73
N THR A 334 12.47 -2.10 -0.45
CA THR A 334 11.03 -2.22 -0.63
C THR A 334 10.54 -3.65 -0.37
N PHE A 335 9.23 -3.84 -0.37
CA PHE A 335 8.57 -5.07 0.06
C PHE A 335 8.88 -6.29 -0.82
N GLY A 336 8.89 -6.14 -2.14
CA GLY A 336 9.09 -7.23 -3.10
C GLY A 336 7.80 -7.92 -3.54
N LYS A 337 6.76 -7.15 -3.86
CA LYS A 337 5.55 -7.65 -4.53
C LYS A 337 5.61 -7.31 -6.02
N GLY A 338 6.23 -8.18 -6.81
CA GLY A 338 6.39 -8.02 -8.25
C GLY A 338 5.31 -8.70 -9.10
N SER A 339 4.23 -9.18 -8.49
CA SER A 339 3.15 -9.91 -9.16
C SER A 339 2.05 -9.01 -9.67
N VAL A 340 1.42 -9.42 -10.78
CA VAL A 340 0.19 -8.84 -11.35
C VAL A 340 -0.97 -9.72 -10.95
N GLN A 341 -2.00 -9.16 -10.29
CA GLN A 341 -3.25 -9.84 -10.02
C GLN A 341 -4.33 -9.37 -10.98
N MET A 342 -5.25 -10.28 -11.32
CA MET A 342 -6.48 -9.96 -12.05
C MET A 342 -7.70 -10.56 -11.35
N PRO A 343 -8.84 -9.84 -11.35
CA PRO A 343 -10.07 -10.34 -10.76
C PRO A 343 -10.69 -11.44 -11.61
N THR A 344 -11.15 -12.51 -10.94
CA THR A 344 -11.90 -13.60 -11.51
C THR A 344 -13.22 -13.74 -10.74
N GLY A 345 -14.35 -13.54 -11.43
CA GLY A 345 -15.68 -13.71 -10.83
C GLY A 345 -15.95 -15.17 -10.48
N LEU A 346 -16.50 -15.41 -9.30
CA LEU A 346 -16.82 -16.73 -8.78
C LEU A 346 -18.33 -16.91 -8.55
N ALA A 347 -18.73 -18.16 -8.40
CA ALA A 347 -20.08 -18.53 -7.99
C ALA A 347 -20.45 -17.85 -6.65
N GLY A 348 -21.71 -17.44 -6.50
CA GLY A 348 -22.19 -16.72 -5.30
C GLY A 348 -21.83 -15.25 -5.22
N GLY A 349 -21.25 -14.67 -6.28
CA GLY A 349 -20.88 -13.24 -6.35
C GLY A 349 -19.57 -12.89 -5.65
N SER A 350 -18.80 -13.90 -5.21
CA SER A 350 -17.43 -13.73 -4.72
C SER A 350 -16.48 -13.45 -5.88
N VAL A 351 -15.31 -12.88 -5.58
CA VAL A 351 -14.25 -12.59 -6.55
C VAL A 351 -12.92 -13.08 -6.03
N ALA A 352 -12.14 -13.74 -6.86
CA ALA A 352 -10.75 -14.07 -6.59
C ALA A 352 -9.82 -13.12 -7.35
N GLU A 353 -8.88 -12.47 -6.64
CA GLU A 353 -7.73 -11.78 -7.21
C GLU A 353 -6.59 -12.80 -7.32
N LEU A 354 -6.25 -13.21 -8.54
CA LEU A 354 -5.28 -14.28 -8.80
C LEU A 354 -4.06 -13.73 -9.54
N THR A 355 -2.88 -14.28 -9.24
CA THR A 355 -1.64 -13.91 -9.92
C THR A 355 -1.65 -14.45 -11.35
N VAL A 356 -1.56 -13.54 -12.32
CA VAL A 356 -1.53 -13.86 -13.76
C VAL A 356 -0.15 -13.60 -14.39
N GLY A 357 0.75 -12.94 -13.69
CA GLY A 357 2.08 -12.63 -14.22
C GLY A 357 2.94 -11.83 -13.25
N HIS A 358 4.12 -11.37 -13.74
CA HIS A 358 5.09 -10.64 -12.92
C HIS A 358 5.62 -9.41 -13.67
N TYR A 359 5.87 -8.34 -12.91
CA TYR A 359 6.49 -7.13 -13.40
C TYR A 359 8.01 -7.29 -13.50
N ARG A 360 8.56 -6.63 -14.54
CA ARG A 360 9.98 -6.36 -14.66
C ARG A 360 10.20 -4.86 -14.85
N THR A 361 11.23 -4.33 -14.23
CA THR A 361 11.64 -2.94 -14.40
C THR A 361 12.22 -2.71 -15.81
N PRO A 362 12.47 -1.46 -16.24
CA PRO A 362 13.06 -1.18 -17.56
C PRO A 362 14.37 -1.93 -17.83
N SER A 363 15.19 -2.18 -16.82
CA SER A 363 16.42 -2.98 -16.95
C SER A 363 16.19 -4.50 -16.94
N GLY A 364 14.92 -4.97 -16.87
CA GLY A 364 14.56 -6.39 -16.87
C GLY A 364 14.62 -7.05 -15.48
N ARG A 365 14.87 -6.30 -14.41
CA ARG A 365 14.90 -6.86 -13.04
C ARG A 365 13.49 -7.32 -12.62
N GLY A 366 13.37 -8.55 -12.17
CA GLY A 366 12.16 -9.02 -11.48
C GLY A 366 12.13 -8.51 -10.03
N LEU A 367 10.95 -8.12 -9.56
CA LEU A 367 10.75 -7.53 -8.23
C LEU A 367 10.28 -8.55 -7.20
N ASP A 368 9.63 -9.63 -7.62
CA ASP A 368 8.95 -10.56 -6.73
C ASP A 368 9.94 -11.23 -5.77
N GLY A 369 9.68 -11.15 -4.47
CA GLY A 369 10.53 -11.62 -3.39
C GLY A 369 11.86 -10.87 -3.20
N LYS A 370 12.20 -9.91 -4.07
CA LYS A 370 13.47 -9.18 -4.06
C LYS A 370 13.34 -7.72 -3.65
N GLY A 371 12.30 -7.04 -4.14
CA GLY A 371 12.11 -5.60 -3.95
C GLY A 371 13.17 -4.75 -4.65
N ILE A 372 13.10 -3.45 -4.42
CA ILE A 372 14.08 -2.46 -4.87
C ILE A 372 15.05 -2.15 -3.73
N THR A 373 16.34 -2.29 -3.98
CA THR A 373 17.38 -1.81 -3.06
C THR A 373 17.61 -0.32 -3.33
N PRO A 374 17.55 0.57 -2.32
CA PRO A 374 17.79 1.99 -2.53
C PRO A 374 19.26 2.26 -2.92
N ASP A 375 19.48 3.35 -3.66
CA ASP A 375 20.83 3.81 -4.02
C ASP A 375 21.58 4.29 -2.78
N LEU A 376 20.86 4.93 -1.84
CA LEU A 376 21.39 5.32 -0.53
C LEU A 376 20.59 4.60 0.58
N PRO A 377 21.13 3.47 1.12
CA PRO A 377 20.49 2.78 2.22
C PRO A 377 20.64 3.57 3.53
N VAL A 378 19.51 3.95 4.13
CA VAL A 378 19.45 4.64 5.42
C VAL A 378 18.23 4.19 6.22
N THR A 379 18.41 3.99 7.52
CA THR A 379 17.34 3.60 8.46
C THR A 379 17.00 4.70 9.44
N ASP A 380 17.97 5.57 9.76
CA ASP A 380 17.75 6.71 10.65
C ASP A 380 17.57 8.00 9.85
N ARG A 381 16.56 8.79 10.20
CA ARG A 381 16.25 10.10 9.60
C ARG A 381 16.32 10.16 8.07
N PRO A 382 15.66 9.24 7.34
CA PRO A 382 15.78 9.15 5.88
C PRO A 382 15.37 10.45 5.16
N LEU A 383 14.44 11.22 5.73
CA LEU A 383 14.02 12.51 5.16
C LEU A 383 15.17 13.53 5.15
N GLU A 384 15.98 13.60 6.21
CA GLU A 384 17.10 14.54 6.28
C GLU A 384 18.21 14.16 5.30
N HIS A 385 18.50 12.87 5.17
CA HIS A 385 19.44 12.37 4.16
C HIS A 385 18.94 12.67 2.73
N ALA A 386 17.64 12.46 2.47
CA ALA A 386 17.05 12.77 1.16
C ALA A 386 17.13 14.26 0.81
N LYS A 387 16.91 15.17 1.78
CA LYS A 387 17.11 16.62 1.58
C LYS A 387 18.57 16.94 1.23
N THR A 388 19.53 16.33 1.93
CA THR A 388 20.96 16.52 1.66
C THR A 388 21.32 16.05 0.23
N VAL A 389 20.84 14.88 -0.17
CA VAL A 389 21.05 14.37 -1.54
C VAL A 389 20.43 15.33 -2.56
N LEU A 390 19.19 15.76 -2.34
CA LEU A 390 18.48 16.66 -3.24
C LEU A 390 19.23 18.00 -3.42
N SER A 391 19.75 18.58 -2.32
CA SER A 391 20.55 19.81 -2.37
C SER A 391 21.85 19.60 -3.19
N GLY A 392 22.48 18.42 -3.09
CA GLY A 392 23.66 18.07 -3.89
C GLY A 392 23.37 17.95 -5.38
N LEU A 393 22.18 17.48 -5.75
CA LEU A 393 21.75 17.38 -7.15
C LEU A 393 21.40 18.74 -7.78
N GLY A 394 20.98 19.72 -6.97
CA GLY A 394 20.66 21.09 -7.41
C GLY A 394 21.85 22.02 -7.48
N GLY A 395 23.00 21.64 -6.92
CA GLY A 395 24.19 22.48 -6.77
C GLY A 395 25.17 22.50 -7.97
N THR A 396 24.76 22.04 -9.14
CA THR A 396 25.58 22.10 -10.35
C THR A 396 25.16 23.25 -11.25
N SER A 397 25.76 24.40 -11.07
CA SER A 397 25.87 25.42 -12.11
C SER A 397 27.23 26.09 -12.05
#